data_6a4b6740cebd21537704f9b3afe31ce0
#
_entry.id   6a4b6740cebd21537704f9b3afe31ce0
#
_cell.length_a   1.000
_cell.length_b   1.000
_cell.length_c   1.000
_cell.angle_alpha   90.00
_cell.angle_beta   90.00
_cell.angle_gamma   90.00
#
_symmetry.space_group_name_H-M   'P 1'
#
loop_
_entity.id
_entity.type
_entity.pdbx_description
1 polymer ?
#
loop_
_entity_poly.entity_id
_entity_poly.type
_entity_poly.pdbx_seq_one_letter_code
_entity_poly.pdbx_strand_id
1 'polypeptide(L)' 'MLAVHSQKNANYLHILGVLRYLRDEKLISEAQYLRAKSYYRKLTGADITVPD' A
#
# COMPACT_ATOMS: atom_id res chain seq x y z
N MET A 1 1.63 19.23 -8.05
CA MET A 1 1.66 18.80 -7.66
C MET A 1 1.55 18.27 -6.80
N LEU A 2 1.52 18.09 -6.60
CA LEU A 2 1.27 17.76 -5.96
C LEU A 2 1.57 17.37 -4.94
N ALA A 3 1.04 17.38 -4.52
CA ALA A 3 1.10 17.28 -3.15
C ALA A 3 1.86 16.13 -2.71
N VAL A 4 1.97 15.27 -3.51
CA VAL A 4 2.77 14.14 -3.21
C VAL A 4 4.17 14.48 -3.55
N HIS A 5 4.78 15.06 -2.62
CA HIS A 5 6.12 15.37 -2.85
C HIS A 5 7.00 14.22 -2.58
N SER A 6 6.50 13.26 -1.83
CA SER A 6 7.36 12.22 -1.36
C SER A 6 7.30 11.04 -2.29
N GLN A 7 8.43 10.64 -2.82
CA GLN A 7 8.55 9.45 -3.63
C GLN A 7 8.10 8.22 -2.83
N LYS A 8 8.38 8.22 -1.53
CA LYS A 8 8.01 7.09 -0.69
C LYS A 8 6.50 6.93 -0.58
N ASN A 9 5.76 8.06 -0.50
CA ASN A 9 4.31 7.98 -0.45
C ASN A 9 3.72 7.51 -1.77
N ALA A 10 4.28 7.98 -2.88
CA ALA A 10 3.83 7.56 -4.19
C ALA A 10 4.09 6.06 -4.40
N ASN A 11 5.25 5.59 -3.98
CA ASN A 11 5.58 4.18 -4.08
C ASN A 11 4.62 3.33 -3.25
N TYR A 12 4.33 3.79 -2.05
CA TYR A 12 3.42 3.07 -1.17
C TYR A 12 2.02 2.97 -1.77
N LEU A 13 1.52 4.08 -2.32
CA LEU A 13 0.20 4.09 -2.94
C LEU A 13 0.14 3.14 -4.14
N HIS A 14 1.20 3.10 -4.92
CA HIS A 14 1.26 2.19 -6.05
C HIS A 14 1.20 0.74 -5.57
N ILE A 15 1.97 0.41 -4.55
CA ILE A 15 1.99 -0.94 -4.00
C ILE A 15 0.62 -1.30 -3.44
N LEU A 16 -0.04 -0.37 -2.75
CA LEU A 16 -1.38 -0.62 -2.24
C LEU A 16 -2.36 -0.94 -3.36
N GLY A 17 -2.25 -0.25 -4.48
CA GLY A 17 -3.11 -0.53 -5.62
C GLY A 17 -2.97 -1.97 -6.09
N VAL A 18 -1.73 -2.46 -6.17
CA VAL A 18 -1.48 -3.83 -6.56
C VAL A 18 -2.03 -4.80 -5.52
N LEU A 19 -1.79 -4.51 -4.24
CA LEU A 19 -2.27 -5.38 -3.17
C LEU A 19 -3.78 -5.47 -3.15
N ARG A 20 -4.47 -4.36 -3.38
CA ARG A 20 -5.92 -4.35 -3.43
C ARG A 20 -6.44 -5.19 -4.58
N TYR A 21 -5.78 -5.09 -5.72
CA TYR A 21 -6.14 -5.91 -6.86
C TYR A 21 -6.04 -7.39 -6.52
N LEU A 22 -4.91 -7.78 -5.91
CA LEU A 22 -4.69 -9.18 -5.56
C LEU A 22 -5.73 -9.67 -4.56
N ARG A 23 -6.09 -8.84 -3.60
CA ARG A 23 -7.11 -9.19 -2.63
C ARG A 23 -8.47 -9.35 -3.30
N ASP A 24 -8.82 -8.41 -4.18
CA ASP A 24 -10.12 -8.43 -4.84
C ASP A 24 -10.26 -9.64 -5.76
N GLU A 25 -9.15 -10.07 -6.36
CA GLU A 25 -9.13 -11.27 -7.19
C GLU A 25 -8.97 -12.54 -6.35
N LYS A 26 -8.92 -12.40 -5.04
CA LYS A 26 -8.79 -13.50 -4.10
C LYS A 26 -7.51 -14.29 -4.25
N LEU A 27 -6.49 -13.62 -4.75
CA LEU A 27 -5.17 -14.22 -4.87
C LEU A 27 -4.42 -14.16 -3.54
N ILE A 28 -4.82 -13.24 -2.68
CA ILE A 28 -4.31 -13.18 -1.31
C ILE A 28 -5.50 -12.98 -0.38
N SER A 29 -5.34 -13.38 0.87
CA SER A 29 -6.41 -13.22 1.86
C SER A 29 -6.39 -11.82 2.43
N GLU A 30 -7.46 -11.49 3.15
CA GLU A 30 -7.54 -10.21 3.84
C GLU A 30 -6.39 -10.06 4.82
N ALA A 31 -6.08 -11.11 5.56
CA ALA A 31 -4.99 -11.06 6.52
C ALA A 31 -3.65 -10.83 5.84
N GLN A 32 -3.45 -11.48 4.70
CA GLN A 32 -2.22 -11.30 3.94
C GLN A 32 -2.13 -9.87 3.40
N TYR A 33 -3.26 -9.33 2.95
CA TYR A 33 -3.30 -7.95 2.46
C TYR A 33 -2.90 -6.97 3.57
N LEU A 34 -3.48 -7.11 4.75
CA LEU A 34 -3.20 -6.21 5.86
C LEU A 34 -1.74 -6.31 6.32
N ARG A 35 -1.23 -7.53 6.32
CA ARG A 35 0.15 -7.75 6.72
C ARG A 35 1.11 -7.14 5.71
N ALA A 36 0.84 -7.32 4.43
CA ALA A 36 1.67 -6.75 3.38
C ALA A 36 1.61 -5.23 3.39
N LYS A 37 0.41 -4.69 3.62
CA LYS A 37 0.23 -3.25 3.70
C LYS A 37 1.13 -2.66 4.78
N SER A 38 1.13 -3.25 5.95
CA SER A 38 1.97 -2.79 7.05
C SER A 38 3.45 -2.93 6.71
N TYR A 39 3.81 -4.05 6.12
CA TYR A 39 5.20 -4.30 5.75
C TYR A 39 5.71 -3.25 4.77
N TYR A 40 4.95 -3.00 3.71
CA TYR A 40 5.40 -2.07 2.68
C TYR A 40 5.35 -0.63 3.15
N ARG A 41 4.47 -0.32 4.08
CA ARG A 41 4.46 1.02 4.66
C ARG A 41 5.78 1.29 5.37
N LYS A 42 6.26 0.31 6.11
CA LYS A 42 7.55 0.45 6.80
C LYS A 42 8.70 0.45 5.81
N LEU A 43 8.62 -0.41 4.81
CA LEU A 43 9.68 -0.55 3.84
C LEU A 43 9.88 0.73 3.03
N THR A 44 8.80 1.34 2.60
CA THR A 44 8.87 2.56 1.80
C THR A 44 9.08 3.80 2.66
N GLY A 45 8.84 3.70 3.96
CA GLY A 45 8.94 4.84 4.84
C GLY A 45 7.78 5.81 4.70
N ALA A 46 6.68 5.37 4.11
CA ALA A 46 5.52 6.24 3.92
C ALA A 46 4.97 6.70 5.25
N ASP A 47 4.53 7.95 5.31
CA ASP A 47 3.99 8.52 6.52
C ASP A 47 2.50 8.86 6.38
N ILE A 48 1.86 8.36 5.34
CA ILE A 48 0.43 8.53 5.15
C ILE A 48 -0.29 7.26 5.60
N THR A 49 -1.55 7.44 5.96
CA THR A 49 -2.41 6.31 6.32
C THR A 49 -3.55 6.23 5.31
N VAL A 50 -3.70 5.09 4.70
CA VAL A 50 -4.73 4.89 3.69
C VAL A 50 -5.77 3.92 4.26
N PRO A 51 -7.05 4.33 4.31
CA PRO A 51 -8.10 3.43 4.80
C PRO A 51 -8.27 2.24 3.88
N ASP A 52 -8.70 1.17 4.45
CA ASP A 52 -8.97 -0.03 3.65
C ASP A 52 -10.36 0.03 2.96
#